data_cb7597bd483836c62358e077e4762156
#
_entry.id   cb7597bd483836c62358e077e4762156
#
_cell.length_a   1.000
_cell.length_b   1.000
_cell.length_c   1.000
_cell.angle_alpha   90.00
_cell.angle_beta   90.00
_cell.angle_gamma   90.00
#
_symmetry.space_group_name_H-M   'P 1'
#
loop_
_entity.id
_entity.type
_entity.pdbx_description
1 polymer ?
#
loop_
_entity_poly.entity_id
_entity_poly.type
_entity_poly.pdbx_seq_one_letter_code
_entity_poly.pdbx_strand_id
1 'polypeptide(L)'
;MGYLSTDKKKITTKTFAEMKKAGEKVTMLTAYDFTTAGIIDAAGIDSILIGDSASNVMAGNADTLPITVDQMIYHARSVARACQHAFVVCDMPFGSYQISKEEALRNACRMMKETGVDALKLEGGVEICETVKALVNAGIPVHGHLGLTPQSVNKFGGYGIRAKEEAEAQKLISDAIALDEAGCFAIVLEKVPAKLAAEVSKKVKAVTIGIVAGNGCDGQVLVYADALGMTQGFKPKFLRHFAQVGEEMTKGVKAYIDAVKTVDYPSAEESY
;
A
#
# COMPACT_ATOMS: atom_id res chain seq x y z
N MET A 1 -1.86 -19.75 17.85
CA MET A 1 -1.16 -20.74 16.99
C MET A 1 -2.13 -21.19 15.93
N GLY A 2 -1.81 -20.97 14.64
CA GLY A 2 -2.59 -21.57 13.55
C GLY A 2 -2.37 -23.07 13.50
N TYR A 3 -3.35 -23.82 13.03
CA TYR A 3 -3.25 -25.28 12.87
C TYR A 3 -2.20 -25.70 11.81
N LEU A 4 -1.66 -24.76 11.05
CA LEU A 4 -0.60 -24.97 10.06
C LEU A 4 0.60 -24.12 10.47
N SER A 5 1.69 -24.77 10.93
CA SER A 5 2.97 -24.11 11.14
C SER A 5 3.67 -23.93 9.80
N THR A 6 3.88 -22.69 9.38
CA THR A 6 4.84 -22.36 8.33
C THR A 6 6.17 -21.99 9.01
N ASP A 7 7.30 -22.43 8.49
CA ASP A 7 8.64 -22.16 9.05
C ASP A 7 9.02 -20.67 9.02
N LYS A 8 8.30 -19.84 8.26
CA LYS A 8 8.49 -18.38 8.22
C LYS A 8 7.55 -17.69 9.21
N LYS A 9 8.12 -16.90 10.12
CA LYS A 9 7.35 -16.09 11.07
C LYS A 9 6.61 -14.99 10.34
N LYS A 10 5.27 -15.03 10.35
CA LYS A 10 4.39 -13.98 9.79
C LYS A 10 4.58 -12.66 10.54
N ILE A 11 4.72 -11.56 9.81
CA ILE A 11 4.72 -10.19 10.35
C ILE A 11 3.32 -9.84 10.87
N THR A 12 3.24 -9.12 11.98
CA THR A 12 2.00 -8.73 12.65
C THR A 12 2.04 -7.27 13.09
N THR A 13 0.92 -6.71 13.52
CA THR A 13 0.87 -5.36 14.13
C THR A 13 1.81 -5.22 15.33
N LYS A 14 2.02 -6.31 16.09
CA LYS A 14 2.98 -6.34 17.20
C LYS A 14 4.42 -6.21 16.67
N THR A 15 4.75 -6.90 15.58
CA THR A 15 6.06 -6.79 14.92
C THR A 15 6.35 -5.36 14.47
N PHE A 16 5.36 -4.66 13.89
CA PHE A 16 5.48 -3.25 13.53
C PHE A 16 5.86 -2.38 14.74
N ALA A 17 5.15 -2.55 15.87
CA ALA A 17 5.43 -1.80 17.09
C ALA A 17 6.83 -2.11 17.66
N GLU A 18 7.28 -3.38 17.58
CA GLU A 18 8.61 -3.81 18.00
C GLU A 18 9.71 -3.20 17.11
N MET A 19 9.52 -3.18 15.78
CA MET A 19 10.44 -2.54 14.83
C MET A 19 10.56 -1.05 15.11
N LYS A 20 9.45 -0.32 15.27
CA LYS A 20 9.50 1.10 15.64
C LYS A 20 10.28 1.34 16.93
N LYS A 21 10.03 0.54 17.97
CA LYS A 21 10.74 0.63 19.25
C LYS A 21 12.25 0.36 19.13
N ALA A 22 12.62 -0.56 18.24
CA ALA A 22 14.02 -0.89 17.94
C ALA A 22 14.70 0.12 17.01
N GLY A 23 13.96 1.05 16.39
CA GLY A 23 14.46 1.94 15.34
C GLY A 23 14.70 1.23 14.00
N GLU A 24 14.17 0.04 13.82
CA GLU A 24 14.20 -0.72 12.58
C GLU A 24 13.15 -0.20 11.61
N LYS A 25 13.52 -0.07 10.33
CA LYS A 25 12.64 0.50 9.31
C LYS A 25 11.74 -0.57 8.69
N VAL A 26 10.44 -0.30 8.66
CA VAL A 26 9.46 -1.15 7.96
C VAL A 26 9.57 -0.92 6.46
N THR A 27 9.72 -2.01 5.71
CA THR A 27 9.72 -2.00 4.25
C THR A 27 8.36 -2.38 3.70
N MET A 28 7.83 -1.59 2.77
CA MET A 28 6.52 -1.84 2.16
C MET A 28 6.58 -1.58 0.65
N LEU A 29 5.98 -2.45 -0.14
CA LEU A 29 5.69 -2.25 -1.56
C LEU A 29 4.22 -2.55 -1.83
N THR A 30 3.69 -1.97 -2.91
CA THR A 30 2.38 -2.41 -3.39
C THR A 30 2.50 -3.75 -4.12
N ALA A 31 1.41 -4.49 -4.21
CA ALA A 31 1.20 -5.59 -5.16
C ALA A 31 -0.29 -5.74 -5.45
N TYR A 32 -0.63 -6.29 -6.63
CA TYR A 32 -2.02 -6.37 -7.08
C TYR A 32 -2.40 -7.74 -7.64
N ASP A 33 -1.47 -8.69 -7.73
CA ASP A 33 -1.67 -10.03 -8.26
C ASP A 33 -0.86 -11.08 -7.49
N PHE A 34 -1.19 -12.35 -7.72
CA PHE A 34 -0.59 -13.48 -7.04
C PHE A 34 0.92 -13.65 -7.34
N THR A 35 1.30 -13.52 -8.60
CA THR A 35 2.68 -13.79 -9.04
C THR A 35 3.64 -12.72 -8.50
N THR A 36 3.29 -11.45 -8.68
CA THR A 36 4.08 -10.32 -8.18
C THR A 36 4.19 -10.34 -6.67
N ALA A 37 3.07 -10.58 -5.97
CA ALA A 37 3.06 -10.66 -4.52
C ALA A 37 3.95 -11.79 -3.98
N GLY A 38 3.94 -12.97 -4.64
CA GLY A 38 4.80 -14.09 -4.28
C GLY A 38 6.29 -13.79 -4.42
N ILE A 39 6.69 -13.06 -5.48
CA ILE A 39 8.06 -12.61 -5.67
C ILE A 39 8.49 -11.63 -4.57
N ILE A 40 7.63 -10.65 -4.26
CA ILE A 40 7.90 -9.63 -3.25
C ILE A 40 7.96 -10.24 -1.85
N ASP A 41 7.05 -11.16 -1.50
CA ASP A 41 7.04 -11.89 -0.22
C ASP A 41 8.28 -12.77 -0.06
N ALA A 42 8.68 -13.49 -1.12
CA ALA A 42 9.88 -14.32 -1.12
C ALA A 42 11.17 -13.52 -0.94
N ALA A 43 11.19 -12.25 -1.37
CA ALA A 43 12.30 -11.33 -1.15
C ALA A 43 12.43 -10.87 0.32
N GLY A 44 11.43 -11.14 1.17
CA GLY A 44 11.48 -10.85 2.60
C GLY A 44 10.98 -9.45 2.97
N ILE A 45 10.09 -8.85 2.17
CA ILE A 45 9.43 -7.58 2.50
C ILE A 45 8.64 -7.71 3.80
N ASP A 46 8.59 -6.66 4.61
CA ASP A 46 7.81 -6.68 5.87
C ASP A 46 6.32 -6.54 5.62
N SER A 47 5.93 -5.75 4.64
CA SER A 47 4.52 -5.52 4.34
C SER A 47 4.24 -5.34 2.85
N ILE A 48 3.05 -5.76 2.44
CA ILE A 48 2.52 -5.55 1.09
C ILE A 48 1.21 -4.77 1.19
N LEU A 49 1.10 -3.72 0.37
CA LEU A 49 -0.10 -2.89 0.25
C LEU A 49 -0.85 -3.24 -1.04
N ILE A 50 -2.09 -3.66 -0.92
CA ILE A 50 -3.02 -3.65 -2.05
C ILE A 50 -3.64 -2.25 -2.10
N GLY A 51 -2.98 -1.35 -2.82
CA GLY A 51 -3.41 0.04 -2.96
C GLY A 51 -4.58 0.19 -3.91
N ASP A 52 -5.45 1.18 -3.67
CA ASP A 52 -6.45 1.61 -4.65
C ASP A 52 -5.79 2.20 -5.92
N SER A 53 -4.49 2.46 -5.88
CA SER A 53 -3.62 2.67 -7.05
C SER A 53 -3.67 1.52 -8.08
N ALA A 54 -4.27 0.36 -7.75
CA ALA A 54 -4.67 -0.66 -8.72
C ALA A 54 -5.55 -0.07 -9.83
N SER A 55 -6.36 0.96 -9.52
CA SER A 55 -7.12 1.73 -10.51
C SER A 55 -6.22 2.29 -11.63
N ASN A 56 -5.08 2.86 -11.26
CA ASN A 56 -4.11 3.41 -12.24
C ASN A 56 -3.24 2.30 -12.86
N VAL A 57 -2.61 1.48 -12.00
CA VAL A 57 -1.55 0.54 -12.39
C VAL A 57 -2.09 -0.65 -13.17
N MET A 58 -3.26 -1.18 -12.78
CA MET A 58 -3.85 -2.38 -13.36
C MET A 58 -4.97 -2.09 -14.34
N ALA A 59 -5.80 -1.08 -14.08
CA ALA A 59 -6.95 -0.76 -14.92
C ALA A 59 -6.72 0.43 -15.87
N GLY A 60 -5.61 1.20 -15.71
CA GLY A 60 -5.26 2.31 -16.58
C GLY A 60 -6.14 3.56 -16.39
N ASN A 61 -6.86 3.67 -15.28
CA ASN A 61 -7.66 4.85 -14.96
C ASN A 61 -6.77 6.06 -14.60
N ALA A 62 -7.29 7.27 -14.76
CA ALA A 62 -6.56 8.52 -14.50
C ALA A 62 -6.29 8.74 -12.99
N ASP A 63 -7.16 8.23 -12.12
CA ASP A 63 -7.08 8.37 -10.68
C ASP A 63 -7.57 7.09 -9.95
N THR A 64 -7.61 7.14 -8.61
CA THR A 64 -8.00 5.99 -7.78
C THR A 64 -9.51 5.89 -7.54
N LEU A 65 -10.31 6.89 -7.93
CA LEU A 65 -11.73 6.97 -7.59
C LEU A 65 -12.62 5.87 -8.21
N PRO A 66 -12.37 5.41 -9.45
CA PRO A 66 -13.27 4.45 -10.09
C PRO A 66 -13.22 3.03 -9.52
N ILE A 67 -12.16 2.64 -8.80
CA ILE A 67 -12.02 1.27 -8.33
C ILE A 67 -13.07 0.93 -7.27
N THR A 68 -13.70 -0.23 -7.40
CA THR A 68 -14.78 -0.67 -6.54
C THR A 68 -14.30 -1.61 -5.42
N VAL A 69 -15.13 -1.81 -4.40
CA VAL A 69 -14.88 -2.81 -3.34
C VAL A 69 -14.69 -4.21 -3.93
N ASP A 70 -15.47 -4.60 -4.94
CA ASP A 70 -15.37 -5.91 -5.57
C ASP A 70 -14.03 -6.10 -6.30
N GLN A 71 -13.56 -5.08 -7.00
CA GLN A 71 -12.25 -5.09 -7.65
C GLN A 71 -11.11 -5.16 -6.61
N MET A 72 -11.20 -4.38 -5.52
CA MET A 72 -10.23 -4.46 -4.43
C MET A 72 -10.22 -5.85 -3.78
N ILE A 73 -11.38 -6.48 -3.58
CA ILE A 73 -11.49 -7.85 -3.08
C ILE A 73 -10.81 -8.84 -4.04
N TYR A 74 -10.99 -8.68 -5.36
CA TYR A 74 -10.33 -9.54 -6.34
C TYR A 74 -8.80 -9.47 -6.22
N HIS A 75 -8.23 -8.27 -6.22
CA HIS A 75 -6.79 -8.05 -6.05
C HIS A 75 -6.29 -8.57 -4.70
N ALA A 76 -6.98 -8.20 -3.62
CA ALA A 76 -6.59 -8.54 -2.26
C ALA A 76 -6.59 -10.05 -2.00
N ARG A 77 -7.57 -10.78 -2.52
CA ARG A 77 -7.63 -12.24 -2.46
C ARG A 77 -6.45 -12.89 -3.17
N SER A 78 -6.05 -12.36 -4.31
CA SER A 78 -4.91 -12.85 -5.08
C SER A 78 -3.60 -12.66 -4.33
N VAL A 79 -3.37 -11.45 -3.79
CA VAL A 79 -2.17 -11.10 -3.03
C VAL A 79 -2.09 -11.87 -1.71
N ALA A 80 -3.17 -11.89 -0.92
CA ALA A 80 -3.18 -12.56 0.38
C ALA A 80 -2.85 -14.06 0.30
N ARG A 81 -3.28 -14.73 -0.79
CA ARG A 81 -2.95 -16.15 -1.04
C ARG A 81 -1.49 -16.39 -1.36
N ALA A 82 -0.78 -15.40 -1.91
CA ALA A 82 0.62 -15.51 -2.24
C ALA A 82 1.55 -15.26 -1.05
N CYS A 83 1.11 -14.48 -0.07
CA CYS A 83 1.94 -14.00 1.03
C CYS A 83 1.94 -14.98 2.22
N GLN A 84 3.12 -15.41 2.62
CA GLN A 84 3.33 -16.26 3.80
C GLN A 84 4.01 -15.51 4.94
N HIS A 85 4.83 -14.51 4.62
CA HIS A 85 5.64 -13.74 5.56
C HIS A 85 5.10 -12.32 5.75
N ALA A 86 4.93 -11.57 4.68
CA ALA A 86 4.57 -10.15 4.71
C ALA A 86 3.21 -9.89 5.35
N PHE A 87 3.11 -8.79 6.10
CA PHE A 87 1.84 -8.26 6.60
C PHE A 87 1.07 -7.59 5.46
N VAL A 88 -0.14 -8.04 5.20
CA VAL A 88 -0.92 -7.65 4.02
C VAL A 88 -1.97 -6.62 4.38
N VAL A 89 -1.87 -5.42 3.80
CA VAL A 89 -2.80 -4.30 4.00
C VAL A 89 -3.58 -4.05 2.71
N CYS A 90 -4.89 -3.80 2.80
CA CYS A 90 -5.73 -3.46 1.65
C CYS A 90 -6.41 -2.11 1.84
N ASP A 91 -6.39 -1.27 0.81
CA ASP A 91 -7.13 -0.01 0.82
C ASP A 91 -8.63 -0.23 0.76
N MET A 92 -9.37 0.50 1.58
CA MET A 92 -10.79 0.71 1.37
C MET A 92 -10.97 1.77 0.28
N PRO A 93 -11.61 1.45 -0.87
CA PRO A 93 -11.71 2.39 -1.98
C PRO A 93 -12.66 3.54 -1.67
N PHE A 94 -12.55 4.63 -2.44
CA PHE A 94 -13.43 5.79 -2.31
C PHE A 94 -14.91 5.40 -2.36
N GLY A 95 -15.72 6.02 -1.49
CA GLY A 95 -17.15 5.75 -1.35
C GLY A 95 -17.49 4.56 -0.45
N SER A 96 -16.50 3.74 -0.04
CA SER A 96 -16.77 2.54 0.77
C SER A 96 -16.81 2.79 2.27
N TYR A 97 -16.31 3.96 2.76
CA TYR A 97 -16.24 4.27 4.20
C TYR A 97 -16.59 5.72 4.54
N GLN A 98 -16.79 6.59 3.53
CA GLN A 98 -17.08 8.01 3.75
C GLN A 98 -18.56 8.29 4.03
N ILE A 99 -19.47 7.39 3.64
CA ILE A 99 -20.93 7.60 3.71
C ILE A 99 -21.43 7.51 5.16
N SER A 100 -21.11 6.41 5.84
CA SER A 100 -21.40 6.21 7.26
C SER A 100 -20.45 5.19 7.88
N LYS A 101 -20.30 5.21 9.22
CA LYS A 101 -19.48 4.21 9.92
C LYS A 101 -20.07 2.80 9.85
N GLU A 102 -21.38 2.67 9.76
CA GLU A 102 -22.08 1.39 9.61
C GLU A 102 -21.78 0.76 8.26
N GLU A 103 -21.76 1.56 7.18
CA GLU A 103 -21.41 1.10 5.85
C GLU A 103 -19.92 0.78 5.76
N ALA A 104 -19.07 1.63 6.34
CA ALA A 104 -17.64 1.36 6.46
C ALA A 104 -17.37 0.02 7.16
N LEU A 105 -18.02 -0.25 8.29
CA LEU A 105 -17.88 -1.50 9.02
C LEU A 105 -18.37 -2.70 8.20
N ARG A 106 -19.49 -2.58 7.48
CA ARG A 106 -20.02 -3.62 6.61
C ARG A 106 -19.03 -3.97 5.49
N ASN A 107 -18.51 -2.96 4.79
CA ASN A 107 -17.52 -3.13 3.73
C ASN A 107 -16.19 -3.70 4.28
N ALA A 108 -15.72 -3.19 5.41
CA ALA A 108 -14.51 -3.67 6.07
C ALA A 108 -14.61 -5.15 6.48
N CYS A 109 -15.71 -5.54 7.13
CA CYS A 109 -15.96 -6.95 7.48
C CYS A 109 -16.01 -7.84 6.24
N ARG A 110 -16.64 -7.36 5.17
CA ARG A 110 -16.69 -8.06 3.90
C ARG A 110 -15.27 -8.25 3.32
N MET A 111 -14.49 -7.18 3.24
CA MET A 111 -13.12 -7.24 2.72
C MET A 111 -12.26 -8.20 3.53
N MET A 112 -12.25 -8.10 4.86
CA MET A 112 -11.49 -9.01 5.74
C MET A 112 -11.87 -10.48 5.53
N LYS A 113 -13.16 -10.78 5.51
CA LYS A 113 -13.67 -12.17 5.39
C LYS A 113 -13.41 -12.79 4.01
N GLU A 114 -13.57 -12.02 2.95
CA GLU A 114 -13.46 -12.54 1.59
C GLU A 114 -12.02 -12.63 1.09
N THR A 115 -11.09 -11.89 1.69
CA THR A 115 -9.73 -11.77 1.15
C THR A 115 -8.66 -12.45 1.99
N GLY A 116 -8.80 -12.41 3.32
CA GLY A 116 -7.79 -12.89 4.25
C GLY A 116 -6.62 -11.91 4.43
N VAL A 117 -6.79 -10.61 4.11
CA VAL A 117 -5.82 -9.56 4.43
C VAL A 117 -5.72 -9.36 5.95
N ASP A 118 -4.59 -8.84 6.41
CA ASP A 118 -4.30 -8.66 7.83
C ASP A 118 -4.84 -7.31 8.37
N ALA A 119 -4.99 -6.29 7.51
CA ALA A 119 -5.45 -4.95 7.89
C ALA A 119 -6.09 -4.19 6.72
N LEU A 120 -6.80 -3.12 7.05
CA LEU A 120 -7.37 -2.20 6.06
C LEU A 120 -6.77 -0.79 6.19
N LYS A 121 -6.64 -0.06 5.06
CA LYS A 121 -6.18 1.33 5.05
C LYS A 121 -7.30 2.28 4.66
N LEU A 122 -7.39 3.42 5.35
CA LEU A 122 -8.36 4.49 5.14
C LEU A 122 -7.65 5.83 5.05
N GLU A 123 -8.16 6.72 4.20
CA GLU A 123 -7.66 8.08 4.02
C GLU A 123 -8.52 9.09 4.77
N GLY A 124 -7.88 10.02 5.47
CA GLY A 124 -8.51 11.10 6.22
C GLY A 124 -7.93 11.26 7.61
N GLY A 125 -8.22 12.39 8.25
CA GLY A 125 -7.79 12.76 9.58
C GLY A 125 -8.89 12.60 10.62
N VAL A 126 -9.10 13.65 11.43
CA VAL A 126 -10.09 13.66 12.51
C VAL A 126 -11.50 13.29 12.04
N GLU A 127 -11.84 13.61 10.80
CA GLU A 127 -13.14 13.34 10.19
C GLU A 127 -13.49 11.86 10.07
N ILE A 128 -12.50 10.97 10.07
CA ILE A 128 -12.72 9.51 9.99
C ILE A 128 -12.45 8.78 11.32
N CYS A 129 -12.06 9.48 12.39
CA CYS A 129 -11.67 8.84 13.66
C CYS A 129 -12.79 7.98 14.26
N GLU A 130 -14.05 8.37 14.14
CA GLU A 130 -15.16 7.56 14.64
C GLU A 130 -15.34 6.27 13.82
N THR A 131 -15.10 6.33 12.51
CA THR A 131 -15.06 5.13 11.65
C THR A 131 -13.88 4.24 12.03
N VAL A 132 -12.68 4.80 12.22
CA VAL A 132 -11.49 4.06 12.67
C VAL A 132 -11.76 3.34 13.99
N LYS A 133 -12.30 4.05 15.00
CA LYS A 133 -12.66 3.44 16.29
C LYS A 133 -13.66 2.29 16.14
N ALA A 134 -14.65 2.42 15.26
CA ALA A 134 -15.64 1.36 15.02
C ALA A 134 -14.98 0.11 14.43
N LEU A 135 -14.08 0.26 13.47
CA LEU A 135 -13.33 -0.84 12.86
C LEU A 135 -12.40 -1.51 13.86
N VAL A 136 -11.62 -0.71 14.61
CA VAL A 136 -10.69 -1.21 15.64
C VAL A 136 -11.44 -1.98 16.74
N ASN A 137 -12.57 -1.45 17.21
CA ASN A 137 -13.42 -2.13 18.21
C ASN A 137 -14.05 -3.43 17.67
N ALA A 138 -14.22 -3.54 16.35
CA ALA A 138 -14.65 -4.79 15.71
C ALA A 138 -13.50 -5.81 15.50
N GLY A 139 -12.27 -5.46 15.94
CA GLY A 139 -11.10 -6.33 15.80
C GLY A 139 -10.35 -6.21 14.47
N ILE A 140 -10.64 -5.18 13.67
CA ILE A 140 -9.99 -4.93 12.38
C ILE A 140 -8.82 -3.97 12.59
N PRO A 141 -7.56 -4.37 12.31
CA PRO A 141 -6.43 -3.46 12.35
C PRO A 141 -6.55 -2.39 11.25
N VAL A 142 -6.33 -1.12 11.63
CA VAL A 142 -6.47 0.02 10.72
C VAL A 142 -5.15 0.72 10.50
N HIS A 143 -4.82 0.96 9.23
CA HIS A 143 -3.73 1.79 8.74
C HIS A 143 -4.32 3.14 8.29
N GLY A 144 -3.96 4.25 8.92
CA GLY A 144 -4.37 5.60 8.52
C GLY A 144 -3.58 6.10 7.31
N HIS A 145 -4.06 7.17 6.66
CA HIS A 145 -3.34 7.82 5.57
C HIS A 145 -3.58 9.33 5.59
N LEU A 146 -2.51 10.11 5.68
CA LEU A 146 -2.50 11.57 5.79
C LEU A 146 -1.54 12.22 4.77
N GLY A 147 -1.68 13.52 4.61
CA GLY A 147 -0.95 14.34 3.65
C GLY A 147 -1.69 14.39 2.33
N LEU A 148 -1.06 14.03 1.24
CA LEU A 148 -1.77 13.80 -0.01
C LEU A 148 -2.54 12.49 0.11
N THR A 149 -3.85 12.58 0.06
CA THR A 149 -4.75 11.43 0.00
C THR A 149 -5.33 11.37 -1.42
N PRO A 150 -4.93 10.37 -2.26
CA PRO A 150 -5.36 10.30 -3.66
C PRO A 150 -6.86 10.30 -3.86
N GLN A 151 -7.63 9.73 -2.95
CA GLN A 151 -9.09 9.77 -2.98
C GLN A 151 -9.67 11.19 -2.84
N SER A 152 -8.88 12.14 -2.35
CA SER A 152 -9.24 13.56 -2.23
C SER A 152 -8.64 14.43 -3.34
N VAL A 153 -8.13 13.87 -4.43
CA VAL A 153 -7.41 14.57 -5.50
C VAL A 153 -8.19 15.76 -6.07
N ASN A 154 -9.50 15.60 -6.25
CA ASN A 154 -10.37 16.66 -6.75
C ASN A 154 -10.53 17.81 -5.73
N LYS A 155 -10.63 17.51 -4.45
CA LYS A 155 -10.66 18.49 -3.35
C LYS A 155 -9.35 19.30 -3.29
N PHE A 156 -8.22 18.65 -3.58
CA PHE A 156 -6.89 19.29 -3.54
C PHE A 156 -6.52 20.00 -4.83
N GLY A 157 -7.24 19.76 -5.92
CA GLY A 157 -6.90 20.31 -7.22
C GLY A 157 -5.64 19.68 -7.85
N GLY A 158 -5.31 18.44 -7.47
CA GLY A 158 -4.19 17.68 -8.01
C GLY A 158 -3.26 17.05 -6.97
N TYR A 159 -2.13 16.54 -7.43
CA TYR A 159 -1.16 15.75 -6.64
C TYR A 159 -0.01 16.59 -6.05
N GLY A 160 -0.28 17.81 -5.59
CA GLY A 160 0.71 18.72 -5.01
C GLY A 160 1.22 18.24 -3.63
N ILE A 161 2.38 18.79 -3.19
CA ILE A 161 2.88 18.57 -1.81
C ILE A 161 1.93 19.26 -0.84
N ARG A 162 1.55 18.54 0.22
CA ARG A 162 0.62 18.99 1.27
C ARG A 162 1.37 19.52 2.50
N ALA A 163 0.64 20.21 3.36
CA ALA A 163 1.14 20.70 4.66
C ALA A 163 2.43 21.56 4.56
N LYS A 164 2.51 22.40 3.53
CA LYS A 164 3.59 23.39 3.40
C LYS A 164 3.34 24.62 4.29
N GLU A 165 2.08 25.03 4.38
CA GLU A 165 1.65 26.17 5.19
C GLU A 165 1.45 25.74 6.64
N GLU A 166 1.76 26.64 7.58
CA GLU A 166 1.74 26.36 9.01
C GLU A 166 0.39 25.77 9.50
N ALA A 167 -0.73 26.35 9.05
CA ALA A 167 -2.06 25.89 9.45
C ALA A 167 -2.32 24.43 9.00
N GLU A 168 -1.91 24.07 7.79
CA GLU A 168 -2.05 22.70 7.28
C GLU A 168 -1.06 21.76 7.97
N ALA A 169 0.14 22.23 8.32
CA ALA A 169 1.12 21.45 9.07
C ALA A 169 0.62 21.11 10.48
N GLN A 170 0.05 22.10 11.20
CA GLN A 170 -0.55 21.87 12.51
C GLN A 170 -1.76 20.93 12.43
N LYS A 171 -2.59 21.07 11.39
CA LYS A 171 -3.69 20.13 11.15
C LYS A 171 -3.16 18.69 10.92
N LEU A 172 -2.12 18.51 10.12
CA LEU A 172 -1.52 17.19 9.89
C LEU A 172 -1.05 16.54 11.19
N ILE A 173 -0.40 17.31 12.08
CA ILE A 173 0.05 16.82 13.38
C ILE A 173 -1.15 16.40 14.25
N SER A 174 -2.18 17.25 14.34
CA SER A 174 -3.37 16.96 15.14
C SER A 174 -4.14 15.76 14.59
N ASP A 175 -4.27 15.63 13.28
CA ASP A 175 -4.90 14.48 12.61
C ASP A 175 -4.14 13.17 12.90
N ALA A 176 -2.81 13.21 12.86
CA ALA A 176 -2.00 12.03 13.16
C ALA A 176 -2.16 11.56 14.61
N ILE A 177 -2.18 12.49 15.55
CA ILE A 177 -2.43 12.20 16.97
C ILE A 177 -3.84 11.61 17.14
N ALA A 178 -4.84 12.21 16.50
CA ALA A 178 -6.22 11.73 16.60
C ALA A 178 -6.40 10.32 16.02
N LEU A 179 -5.72 9.97 14.90
CA LEU A 179 -5.71 8.62 14.34
C LEU A 179 -4.99 7.62 15.24
N ASP A 180 -3.86 8.01 15.85
CA ASP A 180 -3.15 7.19 16.83
C ASP A 180 -4.04 6.87 18.04
N GLU A 181 -4.71 7.89 18.60
CA GLU A 181 -5.68 7.74 19.69
C GLU A 181 -6.93 6.95 19.30
N ALA A 182 -7.33 7.00 18.04
CA ALA A 182 -8.43 6.19 17.50
C ALA A 182 -8.05 4.70 17.34
N GLY A 183 -6.75 4.36 17.45
CA GLY A 183 -6.24 2.99 17.44
C GLY A 183 -5.62 2.54 16.11
N CYS A 184 -5.25 3.45 15.22
CA CYS A 184 -4.44 3.09 14.06
C CYS A 184 -3.11 2.49 14.51
N PHE A 185 -2.74 1.30 13.97
CA PHE A 185 -1.43 0.71 14.25
C PHE A 185 -0.30 1.32 13.42
N ALA A 186 -0.65 1.90 12.27
CA ALA A 186 0.27 2.59 11.37
C ALA A 186 -0.43 3.75 10.64
N ILE A 187 0.35 4.70 10.12
CA ILE A 187 -0.14 5.87 9.37
C ILE A 187 0.80 6.15 8.19
N VAL A 188 0.26 6.14 6.96
CA VAL A 188 0.98 6.65 5.79
C VAL A 188 1.06 8.18 5.86
N LEU A 189 2.23 8.74 5.58
CA LEU A 189 2.47 10.16 5.36
C LEU A 189 2.91 10.35 3.91
N GLU A 190 2.02 10.89 3.06
CA GLU A 190 2.30 11.05 1.64
C GLU A 190 2.49 12.51 1.25
N LYS A 191 3.57 12.78 0.47
CA LYS A 191 3.88 14.10 -0.12
C LYS A 191 3.77 15.26 0.88
N VAL A 192 4.44 15.12 2.02
CA VAL A 192 4.56 16.14 3.06
C VAL A 192 6.03 16.52 3.25
N PRO A 193 6.34 17.72 3.78
CA PRO A 193 7.73 18.12 4.06
C PRO A 193 8.42 17.12 4.99
N ALA A 194 9.65 16.73 4.65
CA ALA A 194 10.41 15.69 5.37
C ALA A 194 10.61 16.01 6.87
N LYS A 195 10.82 17.28 7.23
CA LYS A 195 10.94 17.70 8.62
C LYS A 195 9.64 17.49 9.39
N LEU A 196 8.51 17.83 8.78
CA LEU A 196 7.19 17.64 9.36
C LEU A 196 6.86 16.16 9.56
N ALA A 197 7.16 15.32 8.56
CA ALA A 197 6.97 13.87 8.67
C ALA A 197 7.79 13.27 9.82
N ALA A 198 9.06 13.69 9.97
CA ALA A 198 9.90 13.27 11.09
C ALA A 198 9.38 13.75 12.45
N GLU A 199 8.77 14.93 12.51
CA GLU A 199 8.13 15.46 13.72
C GLU A 199 6.90 14.64 14.09
N VAL A 200 6.00 14.38 13.12
CA VAL A 200 4.80 13.52 13.31
C VAL A 200 5.21 12.15 13.83
N SER A 201 6.23 11.52 13.21
CA SER A 201 6.71 10.19 13.59
C SER A 201 7.13 10.08 15.06
N LYS A 202 7.63 11.17 15.64
CA LYS A 202 8.00 11.26 17.06
C LYS A 202 6.82 11.48 18.00
N LYS A 203 5.70 12.02 17.49
CA LYS A 203 4.54 12.41 18.31
C LYS A 203 3.49 11.30 18.42
N VAL A 204 3.53 10.29 17.56
CA VAL A 204 2.56 9.19 17.54
C VAL A 204 3.21 7.85 17.92
N LYS A 205 2.42 6.94 18.48
CA LYS A 205 2.83 5.55 18.77
C LYS A 205 2.68 4.67 17.53
N ALA A 206 1.69 4.98 16.67
CA ALA A 206 1.49 4.32 15.39
C ALA A 206 2.78 4.38 14.55
N VAL A 207 3.05 3.33 13.78
CA VAL A 207 4.19 3.27 12.87
C VAL A 207 3.94 4.19 11.67
N THR A 208 4.83 5.13 11.39
CA THR A 208 4.68 6.02 10.23
C THR A 208 5.38 5.45 9.01
N ILE A 209 4.65 5.36 7.89
CA ILE A 209 5.15 4.89 6.60
C ILE A 209 5.19 6.06 5.63
N GLY A 210 6.39 6.44 5.19
CA GLY A 210 6.58 7.58 4.30
C GLY A 210 6.48 7.20 2.82
N ILE A 211 5.87 8.08 2.03
CA ILE A 211 6.02 8.13 0.58
C ILE A 211 6.16 9.60 0.15
N VAL A 212 7.29 9.96 -0.46
CA VAL A 212 7.62 11.36 -0.76
C VAL A 212 7.57 12.25 0.51
N ALA A 213 7.97 11.69 1.65
CA ALA A 213 7.94 12.34 2.96
C ALA A 213 9.32 12.36 3.67
N GLY A 214 10.39 12.08 2.93
CA GLY A 214 11.76 11.95 3.48
C GLY A 214 11.96 10.64 4.23
N ASN A 215 13.15 10.49 4.84
CA ASN A 215 13.58 9.26 5.52
C ASN A 215 13.35 9.25 7.04
N GLY A 216 12.66 10.27 7.55
CA GLY A 216 12.39 10.42 8.99
C GLY A 216 11.23 9.59 9.52
N CYS A 217 10.44 8.94 8.66
CA CYS A 217 9.38 8.00 9.03
C CYS A 217 9.96 6.66 9.51
N ASP A 218 9.13 5.86 10.17
CA ASP A 218 9.50 4.53 10.66
C ASP A 218 9.60 3.48 9.55
N GLY A 219 9.04 3.73 8.38
CA GLY A 219 9.13 2.89 7.19
C GLY A 219 8.91 3.68 5.90
N GLN A 220 8.95 2.98 4.76
CA GLN A 220 8.74 3.56 3.43
C GLN A 220 7.86 2.64 2.59
N VAL A 221 7.01 3.23 1.73
CA VAL A 221 6.25 2.51 0.71
C VAL A 221 6.50 3.10 -0.67
N LEU A 222 6.52 2.25 -1.70
CA LEU A 222 6.48 2.63 -3.11
C LEU A 222 5.52 1.74 -3.88
N VAL A 223 5.02 2.25 -5.00
CA VAL A 223 4.36 1.42 -6.01
C VAL A 223 5.40 0.51 -6.64
N TYR A 224 5.15 -0.82 -6.62
CA TYR A 224 6.16 -1.79 -7.07
C TYR A 224 6.58 -1.58 -8.52
N ALA A 225 5.60 -1.24 -9.39
CA ALA A 225 5.86 -1.01 -10.80
C ALA A 225 6.80 0.19 -11.03
N ASP A 226 6.67 1.23 -10.20
CA ASP A 226 7.57 2.38 -10.23
C ASP A 226 8.95 2.01 -9.68
N ALA A 227 9.00 1.37 -8.50
CA ALA A 227 10.25 0.99 -7.84
C ALA A 227 11.11 0.05 -8.71
N LEU A 228 10.48 -0.85 -9.47
CA LEU A 228 11.17 -1.83 -10.31
C LEU A 228 11.32 -1.38 -11.78
N GLY A 229 10.98 -0.12 -12.11
CA GLY A 229 11.17 0.43 -13.45
C GLY A 229 10.28 -0.18 -14.52
N MET A 230 9.07 -0.58 -14.16
CA MET A 230 8.06 -1.08 -15.11
C MET A 230 7.23 0.05 -15.71
N THR A 231 6.95 1.12 -14.95
CA THR A 231 6.18 2.29 -15.40
C THR A 231 7.04 3.12 -16.36
N GLN A 232 6.63 3.20 -17.62
CA GLN A 232 7.37 3.94 -18.64
C GLN A 232 7.09 5.45 -18.55
N GLY A 233 8.14 6.26 -18.77
CA GLY A 233 8.01 7.73 -18.87
C GLY A 233 7.82 8.47 -17.54
N PHE A 234 7.60 7.78 -16.42
CA PHE A 234 7.41 8.38 -15.10
C PHE A 234 8.71 8.35 -14.29
N LYS A 235 9.41 9.51 -14.22
CA LYS A 235 10.70 9.65 -13.50
C LYS A 235 10.70 10.87 -12.57
N PRO A 236 9.84 10.95 -11.57
CA PRO A 236 9.84 12.07 -10.63
C PRO A 236 11.10 12.03 -9.73
N LYS A 237 11.51 13.20 -9.21
CA LYS A 237 12.73 13.35 -8.40
C LYS A 237 12.81 12.39 -7.20
N PHE A 238 11.67 12.03 -6.62
CA PHE A 238 11.63 11.16 -5.43
C PHE A 238 11.79 9.66 -5.74
N LEU A 239 11.59 9.26 -7.00
CA LEU A 239 11.57 7.86 -7.39
C LEU A 239 13.00 7.40 -7.77
N ARG A 240 13.47 6.40 -7.05
CA ARG A 240 14.64 5.60 -7.43
C ARG A 240 14.17 4.29 -8.02
N HIS A 241 14.63 3.95 -9.22
CA HIS A 241 14.46 2.61 -9.76
C HIS A 241 15.50 1.67 -9.15
N PHE A 242 15.07 0.62 -8.52
CA PHE A 242 15.92 -0.43 -7.96
C PHE A 242 16.23 -1.54 -8.97
N ALA A 243 15.44 -1.61 -10.07
CA ALA A 243 15.61 -2.50 -11.21
C ALA A 243 15.08 -1.83 -12.49
N GLN A 244 15.29 -2.49 -13.64
CA GLN A 244 14.77 -2.06 -14.95
C GLN A 244 13.92 -3.18 -15.58
N VAL A 245 12.96 -3.69 -14.80
CA VAL A 245 12.15 -4.86 -15.18
C VAL A 245 11.40 -4.63 -16.49
N GLY A 246 10.89 -3.42 -16.74
CA GLY A 246 10.20 -3.08 -18.00
C GLY A 246 11.09 -3.23 -19.23
N GLU A 247 12.38 -2.89 -19.13
CA GLU A 247 13.35 -3.09 -20.22
C GLU A 247 13.62 -4.58 -20.46
N GLU A 248 13.82 -5.36 -19.38
CA GLU A 248 14.07 -6.80 -19.49
C GLU A 248 12.84 -7.54 -20.04
N MET A 249 11.64 -7.18 -19.62
CA MET A 249 10.40 -7.72 -20.21
C MET A 249 10.31 -7.40 -21.70
N THR A 250 10.64 -6.17 -22.10
CA THR A 250 10.64 -5.78 -23.52
C THR A 250 11.64 -6.57 -24.34
N LYS A 251 12.85 -6.82 -23.82
CA LYS A 251 13.86 -7.67 -24.47
C LYS A 251 13.37 -9.11 -24.62
N GLY A 252 12.79 -9.68 -23.54
CA GLY A 252 12.26 -11.04 -23.57
C GLY A 252 11.13 -11.20 -24.60
N VAL A 253 10.19 -10.22 -24.66
CA VAL A 253 9.11 -10.23 -25.65
C VAL A 253 9.66 -10.15 -27.08
N LYS A 254 10.66 -9.31 -27.35
CA LYS A 254 11.30 -9.24 -28.67
C LYS A 254 11.98 -10.54 -29.05
N ALA A 255 12.72 -11.16 -28.14
CA ALA A 255 13.37 -12.46 -28.38
C ALA A 255 12.33 -13.55 -28.70
N TYR A 256 11.21 -13.59 -27.98
CA TYR A 256 10.11 -14.50 -28.27
C TYR A 256 9.52 -14.25 -29.67
N ILE A 257 9.27 -12.99 -30.03
CA ILE A 257 8.76 -12.63 -31.37
C ILE A 257 9.70 -13.11 -32.48
N ASP A 258 11.01 -12.89 -32.30
CA ASP A 258 12.01 -13.29 -33.28
C ASP A 258 12.09 -14.83 -33.41
N ALA A 259 12.14 -15.55 -32.30
CA ALA A 259 12.17 -17.02 -32.31
C ALA A 259 10.94 -17.64 -33.01
N VAL A 260 9.74 -17.11 -32.75
CA VAL A 260 8.53 -17.57 -33.43
C VAL A 260 8.58 -17.25 -34.93
N LYS A 261 9.02 -16.07 -35.34
CA LYS A 261 9.06 -15.67 -36.75
C LYS A 261 10.14 -16.38 -37.58
N THR A 262 11.22 -16.80 -36.93
CA THR A 262 12.30 -17.55 -37.55
C THR A 262 12.08 -19.06 -37.48
N VAL A 263 10.97 -19.52 -36.90
CA VAL A 263 10.64 -20.94 -36.70
C VAL A 263 11.68 -21.66 -35.81
N ASP A 264 12.36 -20.92 -34.93
CA ASP A 264 13.29 -21.45 -33.94
C ASP A 264 12.52 -21.93 -32.67
N TYR A 265 11.33 -21.36 -32.40
CA TYR A 265 10.43 -21.78 -31.33
C TYR A 265 9.04 -22.16 -31.89
N PRO A 266 8.43 -23.29 -31.47
CA PRO A 266 9.05 -24.34 -30.67
C PRO A 266 10.03 -25.20 -31.49
N SER A 267 11.13 -25.63 -30.87
CA SER A 267 12.07 -26.58 -31.41
C SER A 267 11.47 -28.02 -31.40
N ALA A 268 12.18 -28.98 -32.04
CA ALA A 268 11.78 -30.39 -31.98
C ALA A 268 11.78 -30.95 -30.53
N GLU A 269 12.64 -30.42 -29.64
CA GLU A 269 12.74 -30.86 -28.26
C GLU A 269 11.62 -30.26 -27.40
N GLU A 270 10.99 -29.14 -27.83
CA GLU A 270 9.88 -28.46 -27.18
C GLU A 270 8.51 -28.88 -27.73
N SER A 271 8.48 -29.85 -28.65
CA SER A 271 7.27 -30.34 -29.30
C SER A 271 6.92 -31.76 -28.84
N TYR A 272 5.60 -32.10 -28.79
CA TYR A 272 5.08 -33.40 -28.38
C TYR A 272 4.59 -34.20 -29.58
#